data_b39e30a589e759390eb349ad9feea4fd
#
_entry.id   b39e30a589e759390eb349ad9feea4fd
#
_cell.length_a   1.000
_cell.length_b   1.000
_cell.length_c   1.000
_cell.angle_alpha   90.00
_cell.angle_beta   90.00
_cell.angle_gamma   90.00
#
_symmetry.space_group_name_H-M   'P 1'
#
loop_
_entity.id
_entity.type
_entity.pdbx_description
1 polymer ?
#
loop_
_entity_poly.entity_id
_entity_poly.type
_entity_poly.pdbx_seq_one_letter_code
_entity_poly.pdbx_strand_id
1 'polypeptide(L)'
;MNSTEIEQPSLLIVDDDSVFCEVLTKAMVKRGFEVLCAHTIASAMEKVESLVPEYAIIDLKLADESGLTLVEKIRKLDPGTRIIMLTGYASIATAIEAIKLGATHYLAKPVDVNEILAAFERTSGEANVPISPNPLSVDRLEWEYIHRILAENNNNISVTARILNMHRRTLQRKLAKKPV
;
A
#
# COMPACT_ATOMS: atom_id res chain seq x y z
N MET A 1 22.04 -19.33 31.87
CA MET A 1 22.16 -19.05 30.44
C MET A 1 20.86 -18.34 30.03
N ASN A 2 20.88 -17.01 30.02
CA ASN A 2 19.73 -16.23 29.60
C ASN A 2 19.64 -16.30 28.06
N SER A 3 18.73 -17.09 27.54
CA SER A 3 18.29 -16.93 26.14
C SER A 3 17.65 -15.56 26.04
N THR A 4 18.32 -14.61 25.48
CA THR A 4 17.71 -13.36 25.03
C THR A 4 16.72 -13.79 23.92
N GLU A 5 15.44 -13.96 24.26
CA GLU A 5 14.40 -14.05 23.25
C GLU A 5 14.50 -12.75 22.46
N ILE A 6 14.91 -12.86 21.22
CA ILE A 6 14.89 -11.73 20.28
C ILE A 6 13.41 -11.48 20.04
N GLU A 7 12.88 -10.46 20.70
CA GLU A 7 11.49 -10.03 20.52
C GLU A 7 11.29 -9.66 19.05
N GLN A 8 10.34 -10.32 18.40
CA GLN A 8 10.07 -10.07 16.98
C GLN A 8 9.35 -8.73 16.85
N PRO A 9 9.75 -7.86 15.90
CA PRO A 9 9.09 -6.60 15.70
C PRO A 9 7.62 -6.81 15.29
N SER A 10 6.71 -6.08 15.93
CA SER A 10 5.27 -6.17 15.70
C SER A 10 4.86 -5.37 14.46
N LEU A 11 4.07 -5.99 13.59
CA LEU A 11 3.56 -5.41 12.34
C LEU A 11 2.05 -5.56 12.23
N LEU A 12 1.34 -4.46 12.03
CA LEU A 12 -0.07 -4.45 11.69
C LEU A 12 -0.25 -4.28 10.17
N ILE A 13 -0.99 -5.18 9.53
CA ILE A 13 -1.42 -5.06 8.13
C ILE A 13 -2.92 -4.80 8.10
N VAL A 14 -3.34 -3.74 7.41
CA VAL A 14 -4.74 -3.34 7.29
C VAL A 14 -5.12 -3.16 5.83
N ASP A 15 -5.95 -4.08 5.33
CA ASP A 15 -6.38 -4.12 3.93
C ASP A 15 -7.69 -4.92 3.84
N ASP A 16 -8.65 -4.48 3.06
CA ASP A 16 -9.92 -5.20 2.87
C ASP A 16 -9.79 -6.42 1.94
N ASP A 17 -8.70 -6.51 1.17
CA ASP A 17 -8.33 -7.70 0.40
C ASP A 17 -7.69 -8.76 1.30
N SER A 18 -8.47 -9.76 1.70
CA SER A 18 -8.01 -10.85 2.56
C SER A 18 -6.90 -11.70 1.91
N VAL A 19 -6.90 -11.86 0.58
CA VAL A 19 -5.89 -12.63 -0.15
C VAL A 19 -4.56 -11.88 -0.11
N PHE A 20 -4.58 -10.58 -0.35
CA PHE A 20 -3.41 -9.73 -0.22
C PHE A 20 -2.83 -9.77 1.20
N CYS A 21 -3.68 -9.61 2.21
CA CYS A 21 -3.29 -9.73 3.62
C CYS A 21 -2.60 -11.07 3.92
N GLU A 22 -3.18 -12.18 3.47
CA GLU A 22 -2.61 -13.52 3.71
C GLU A 22 -1.23 -13.68 3.07
N VAL A 23 -1.08 -13.25 1.82
CA VAL A 23 0.19 -13.35 1.09
C VAL A 23 1.26 -12.49 1.75
N LEU A 24 0.92 -11.24 2.08
CA LEU A 24 1.86 -10.31 2.71
C LEU A 24 2.23 -10.77 4.12
N THR A 25 1.28 -11.26 4.92
CA THR A 25 1.54 -11.84 6.24
C THR A 25 2.56 -12.96 6.17
N LYS A 26 2.36 -13.94 5.27
CA LYS A 26 3.30 -15.06 5.11
C LYS A 26 4.71 -14.57 4.73
N ALA A 27 4.78 -13.54 3.92
CA ALA A 27 6.06 -12.97 3.50
C ALA A 27 6.78 -12.22 4.63
N MET A 28 6.04 -11.49 5.48
CA MET A 28 6.60 -10.72 6.59
C MET A 28 6.97 -11.62 7.78
N VAL A 29 6.18 -12.64 8.08
CA VAL A 29 6.51 -13.66 9.10
C VAL A 29 7.83 -14.37 8.76
N LYS A 30 8.06 -14.72 7.49
CA LYS A 30 9.34 -15.30 7.04
C LYS A 30 10.53 -14.36 7.25
N ARG A 31 10.30 -13.07 7.43
CA ARG A 31 11.31 -12.03 7.68
C ARG A 31 11.43 -11.66 9.17
N GLY A 32 10.76 -12.41 10.02
CA GLY A 32 10.90 -12.29 11.48
C GLY A 32 9.94 -11.29 12.13
N PHE A 33 8.87 -10.85 11.44
CA PHE A 33 7.84 -10.02 12.05
C PHE A 33 6.77 -10.86 12.74
N GLU A 34 6.28 -10.39 13.88
CA GLU A 34 5.01 -10.80 14.44
C GLU A 34 3.89 -9.98 13.78
N VAL A 35 3.02 -10.65 13.01
CA VAL A 35 2.07 -9.96 12.12
C VAL A 35 0.64 -10.09 12.62
N LEU A 36 -0.03 -8.95 12.75
CA LEU A 36 -1.46 -8.83 12.98
C LEU A 36 -2.14 -8.33 11.71
N CYS A 37 -3.24 -8.96 11.31
CA CYS A 37 -4.07 -8.52 10.19
C CYS A 37 -5.40 -7.97 10.64
N ALA A 38 -5.87 -6.90 9.98
CA ALA A 38 -7.21 -6.34 10.13
C ALA A 38 -7.78 -5.97 8.75
N HIS A 39 -9.10 -6.03 8.60
CA HIS A 39 -9.77 -5.76 7.33
C HIS A 39 -10.67 -4.52 7.39
N THR A 40 -10.79 -3.91 8.57
CA THR A 40 -11.57 -2.69 8.82
C THR A 40 -10.83 -1.79 9.79
N ILE A 41 -11.17 -0.50 9.80
CA ILE A 41 -10.61 0.44 10.79
C ILE A 41 -10.97 0.01 12.21
N ALA A 42 -12.20 -0.47 12.44
CA ALA A 42 -12.64 -0.91 13.75
C ALA A 42 -11.79 -2.07 14.28
N SER A 43 -11.62 -3.14 13.48
CA SER A 43 -10.80 -4.30 13.87
C SER A 43 -9.31 -3.95 14.00
N ALA A 44 -8.81 -2.99 13.24
CA ALA A 44 -7.46 -2.48 13.38
C ALA A 44 -7.28 -1.76 14.72
N MET A 45 -8.22 -0.89 15.09
CA MET A 45 -8.16 -0.15 16.36
C MET A 45 -8.21 -1.07 17.58
N GLU A 46 -9.08 -2.10 17.58
CA GLU A 46 -9.11 -3.09 18.66
C GLU A 46 -7.74 -3.75 18.90
N LYS A 47 -7.01 -4.05 17.81
CA LYS A 47 -5.65 -4.61 17.88
C LYS A 47 -4.63 -3.60 18.38
N VAL A 48 -4.68 -2.37 17.87
CA VAL A 48 -3.76 -1.28 18.29
C VAL A 48 -3.96 -0.93 19.75
N GLU A 49 -5.19 -0.92 20.27
CA GLU A 49 -5.49 -0.66 21.69
C GLU A 49 -4.97 -1.78 22.60
N SER A 50 -4.93 -3.02 22.13
CA SER A 50 -4.37 -4.14 22.89
C SER A 50 -2.84 -4.20 22.83
N LEU A 51 -2.25 -3.90 21.68
CA LEU A 51 -0.81 -3.86 21.44
C LEU A 51 -0.51 -2.83 20.36
N VAL A 52 0.16 -1.74 20.74
CA VAL A 52 0.61 -0.73 19.78
C VAL A 52 1.72 -1.31 18.91
N PRO A 53 1.54 -1.39 17.58
CA PRO A 53 2.52 -2.02 16.70
C PRO A 53 3.71 -1.07 16.43
N GLU A 54 4.90 -1.64 16.27
CA GLU A 54 6.09 -0.89 15.84
C GLU A 54 6.01 -0.46 14.38
N TYR A 55 5.36 -1.29 13.56
CA TYR A 55 5.21 -1.11 12.12
C TYR A 55 3.73 -1.26 11.71
N ALA A 56 3.30 -0.48 10.75
CA ALA A 56 1.97 -0.61 10.17
C ALA A 56 2.00 -0.45 8.64
N ILE A 57 1.26 -1.30 7.95
CA ILE A 57 0.97 -1.19 6.51
C ILE A 57 -0.53 -1.02 6.39
N ILE A 58 -0.96 0.09 5.80
CA ILE A 58 -2.37 0.49 5.77
C ILE A 58 -2.77 0.80 4.33
N ASP A 59 -3.83 0.13 3.82
CA ASP A 59 -4.40 0.55 2.54
C ASP A 59 -5.15 1.88 2.68
N LEU A 60 -5.07 2.70 1.64
CA LEU A 60 -5.78 3.98 1.57
C LEU A 60 -7.30 3.77 1.56
N LYS A 61 -7.76 2.75 0.84
CA LYS A 61 -9.18 2.45 0.69
C LYS A 61 -9.52 1.16 1.41
N LEU A 62 -10.29 1.26 2.48
CA LEU A 62 -10.77 0.13 3.29
C LEU A 62 -12.29 0.07 3.15
N ALA A 63 -12.79 -0.66 2.14
CA ALA A 63 -14.20 -0.67 1.74
C ALA A 63 -14.74 0.76 1.49
N ASP A 64 -15.53 1.29 2.41
CA ASP A 64 -16.13 2.63 2.32
C ASP A 64 -15.40 3.67 3.19
N GLU A 65 -14.32 3.29 3.89
CA GLU A 65 -13.57 4.15 4.79
C GLU A 65 -12.17 4.49 4.23
N SER A 66 -11.62 5.62 4.69
CA SER A 66 -10.27 6.04 4.32
C SER A 66 -9.24 5.59 5.36
N GLY A 67 -8.20 4.87 4.91
CA GLY A 67 -7.07 4.49 5.76
C GLY A 67 -6.31 5.69 6.36
N LEU A 68 -6.45 6.88 5.80
CA LEU A 68 -5.87 8.11 6.37
C LEU A 68 -6.39 8.37 7.80
N THR A 69 -7.65 8.04 8.07
CA THR A 69 -8.24 8.16 9.42
C THR A 69 -7.51 7.26 10.42
N LEU A 70 -7.12 6.06 9.99
CA LEU A 70 -6.37 5.14 10.84
C LEU A 70 -4.96 5.62 11.10
N VAL A 71 -4.28 6.17 10.08
CA VAL A 71 -2.95 6.79 10.23
C VAL A 71 -2.98 7.85 11.32
N GLU A 72 -3.94 8.78 11.26
CA GLU A 72 -4.10 9.84 12.25
C GLU A 72 -4.32 9.28 13.67
N LYS A 73 -5.17 8.26 13.82
CA LYS A 73 -5.47 7.63 15.11
C LYS A 73 -4.24 6.93 15.69
N ILE A 74 -3.53 6.12 14.90
CA ILE A 74 -2.30 5.43 15.35
C ILE A 74 -1.25 6.46 15.75
N ARG A 75 -1.04 7.50 14.95
CA ARG A 75 -0.05 8.54 15.24
C ARG A 75 -0.33 9.30 16.53
N LYS A 76 -1.61 9.49 16.88
CA LYS A 76 -2.00 10.09 18.17
C LYS A 76 -1.72 9.19 19.36
N LEU A 77 -1.79 7.85 19.18
CA LEU A 77 -1.51 6.88 20.23
C LEU A 77 -0.01 6.68 20.42
N ASP A 78 0.73 6.53 19.32
CA ASP A 78 2.17 6.36 19.35
C ASP A 78 2.85 7.09 18.18
N PRO A 79 3.62 8.14 18.47
CA PRO A 79 4.46 8.80 17.46
C PRO A 79 5.59 7.94 16.91
N GLY A 80 5.95 6.83 17.58
CA GLY A 80 7.05 5.94 17.20
C GLY A 80 6.70 4.94 16.11
N THR A 81 5.41 4.56 15.97
CA THR A 81 4.99 3.60 14.94
C THR A 81 5.40 4.03 13.53
N ARG A 82 6.07 3.17 12.77
CA ARG A 82 6.43 3.42 11.36
C ARG A 82 5.31 2.97 10.46
N ILE A 83 4.65 3.93 9.78
CA ILE A 83 3.44 3.69 9.01
C ILE A 83 3.74 3.82 7.52
N ILE A 84 3.47 2.77 6.74
CA ILE A 84 3.47 2.80 5.28
C ILE A 84 2.02 2.77 4.78
N MET A 85 1.64 3.77 3.98
CA MET A 85 0.44 3.69 3.17
C MET A 85 0.73 2.91 1.90
N LEU A 86 -0.05 1.86 1.63
CA LEU A 86 0.12 0.98 0.48
C LEU A 86 -1.19 0.89 -0.28
N THR A 87 -1.25 1.42 -1.51
CA THR A 87 -2.54 1.57 -2.21
C THR A 87 -2.46 1.41 -3.72
N GLY A 88 -3.53 0.87 -4.31
CA GLY A 88 -3.76 0.88 -5.75
C GLY A 88 -4.24 2.24 -6.30
N TYR A 89 -4.61 3.17 -5.42
CA TYR A 89 -5.18 4.50 -5.75
C TYR A 89 -4.17 5.63 -5.53
N ALA A 90 -2.91 5.40 -5.91
CA ALA A 90 -1.85 6.38 -5.68
C ALA A 90 -2.12 7.69 -6.41
N SER A 91 -2.13 8.79 -5.64
CA SER A 91 -2.12 10.16 -6.18
C SER A 91 -1.18 11.03 -5.36
N ILE A 92 -0.64 12.08 -5.98
CA ILE A 92 0.23 13.04 -5.29
C ILE A 92 -0.50 13.70 -4.11
N ALA A 93 -1.77 14.05 -4.30
CA ALA A 93 -2.57 14.69 -3.26
C ALA A 93 -2.75 13.79 -2.03
N THR A 94 -3.13 12.53 -2.24
CA THR A 94 -3.30 11.56 -1.14
C THR A 94 -1.98 11.20 -0.48
N ALA A 95 -0.87 11.15 -1.21
CA ALA A 95 0.46 10.94 -0.65
C ALA A 95 0.86 12.10 0.28
N ILE A 96 0.66 13.34 -0.14
CA ILE A 96 0.94 14.52 0.69
C ILE A 96 0.12 14.50 1.98
N GLU A 97 -1.17 14.21 1.90
CA GLU A 97 -2.02 14.16 3.10
C GLU A 97 -1.63 12.99 4.02
N ALA A 98 -1.29 11.82 3.49
CA ALA A 98 -0.79 10.69 4.28
C ALA A 98 0.47 11.08 5.09
N ILE A 99 1.44 11.71 4.45
CA ILE A 99 2.69 12.14 5.10
C ILE A 99 2.40 13.21 6.17
N LYS A 100 1.54 14.20 5.89
CA LYS A 100 1.14 15.23 6.87
C LYS A 100 0.45 14.61 8.10
N LEU A 101 -0.34 13.57 7.92
CA LEU A 101 -1.01 12.85 8.99
C LEU A 101 -0.06 11.93 9.78
N GLY A 102 1.18 11.74 9.28
CA GLY A 102 2.21 11.01 9.98
C GLY A 102 2.59 9.66 9.37
N ALA A 103 2.12 9.32 8.16
CA ALA A 103 2.68 8.19 7.45
C ALA A 103 4.17 8.44 7.16
N THR A 104 4.99 7.40 7.34
CA THR A 104 6.43 7.49 7.08
C THR A 104 6.72 7.38 5.58
N HIS A 105 5.95 6.53 4.89
CA HIS A 105 6.07 6.31 3.45
C HIS A 105 4.71 6.07 2.79
N TYR A 106 4.69 6.26 1.47
CA TYR A 106 3.53 6.01 0.63
C TYR A 106 3.98 5.25 -0.61
N LEU A 107 3.47 4.02 -0.79
CA LEU A 107 3.85 3.13 -1.88
C LEU A 107 2.62 2.75 -2.72
N ALA A 108 2.83 2.61 -4.02
CA ALA A 108 1.78 2.17 -4.95
C ALA A 108 1.80 0.64 -5.12
N LYS A 109 0.64 -0.01 -5.08
CA LYS A 109 0.49 -1.41 -5.50
C LYS A 109 0.57 -1.51 -7.04
N PRO A 110 1.19 -2.54 -7.61
CA PRO A 110 1.86 -3.66 -6.96
C PRO A 110 3.25 -3.27 -6.42
N VAL A 111 3.63 -3.83 -5.27
CA VAL A 111 4.88 -3.54 -4.58
C VAL A 111 5.59 -4.84 -4.22
N ASP A 112 6.92 -4.84 -4.29
CA ASP A 112 7.74 -5.94 -3.80
C ASP A 112 7.96 -5.84 -2.28
N VAL A 113 8.04 -6.99 -1.61
CA VAL A 113 8.24 -7.02 -0.14
C VAL A 113 9.57 -6.38 0.27
N ASN A 114 10.61 -6.48 -0.56
CA ASN A 114 11.89 -5.82 -0.27
C ASN A 114 11.78 -4.30 -0.37
N GLU A 115 10.90 -3.79 -1.23
CA GLU A 115 10.60 -2.36 -1.31
C GLU A 115 9.89 -1.86 -0.04
N ILE A 116 8.96 -2.64 0.50
CA ILE A 116 8.31 -2.36 1.79
C ILE A 116 9.34 -2.32 2.92
N LEU A 117 10.23 -3.32 2.99
CA LEU A 117 11.29 -3.37 4.01
C LEU A 117 12.24 -2.18 3.89
N ALA A 118 12.69 -1.86 2.68
CA ALA A 118 13.53 -0.70 2.42
C ALA A 118 12.83 0.62 2.83
N ALA A 119 11.51 0.72 2.64
CA ALA A 119 10.74 1.87 3.09
C ALA A 119 10.67 1.96 4.63
N PHE A 120 10.58 0.85 5.34
CA PHE A 120 10.65 0.85 6.80
C PHE A 120 12.01 1.28 7.35
N GLU A 121 13.11 0.96 6.66
CA GLU A 121 14.46 1.35 7.06
C GLU A 121 14.76 2.84 6.83
N ARG A 122 14.09 3.46 5.84
CA ARG A 122 14.27 4.87 5.53
C ARG A 122 13.55 5.75 6.56
N THR A 123 14.32 6.36 7.45
CA THR A 123 13.81 7.25 8.51
C THR A 123 13.94 8.74 8.17
N SER A 124 14.70 9.08 7.12
CA SER A 124 14.95 10.46 6.70
C SER A 124 14.81 10.60 5.18
N GLY A 125 14.43 11.81 4.74
CA GLY A 125 14.43 12.15 3.31
C GLY A 125 15.85 12.14 2.74
N GLU A 126 16.01 11.66 1.52
CA GLU A 126 17.27 11.68 0.79
C GLU A 126 17.25 12.84 -0.22
N ALA A 127 18.11 13.84 0.00
CA ALA A 127 18.17 15.00 -0.87
C ALA A 127 18.71 14.70 -2.29
N ASN A 128 19.40 13.56 -2.44
CA ASN A 128 20.03 13.11 -3.69
C ASN A 128 19.18 12.06 -4.43
N VAL A 129 17.87 12.03 -4.22
CA VAL A 129 17.00 11.16 -5.03
C VAL A 129 17.16 11.54 -6.49
N PRO A 130 17.59 10.63 -7.39
CA PRO A 130 17.74 10.95 -8.79
C PRO A 130 16.38 11.39 -9.35
N ILE A 131 16.31 12.64 -9.81
CA ILE A 131 15.16 13.08 -10.59
C ILE A 131 15.25 12.32 -11.90
N SER A 132 14.30 11.43 -12.17
CA SER A 132 14.24 10.71 -13.43
C SER A 132 14.21 11.73 -14.58
N PRO A 133 15.22 11.76 -15.46
CA PRO A 133 15.28 12.77 -16.52
C PRO A 133 14.19 12.59 -17.58
N ASN A 134 13.52 11.44 -17.57
CA ASN A 134 12.44 11.14 -18.49
C ASN A 134 11.11 11.10 -17.75
N PRO A 135 10.17 11.99 -18.04
CA PRO A 135 8.78 11.82 -17.62
C PRO A 135 8.28 10.46 -18.15
N LEU A 136 7.45 9.79 -17.36
CA LEU A 136 6.79 8.58 -17.83
C LEU A 136 6.14 8.86 -19.19
N SER A 137 6.39 7.98 -20.18
CA SER A 137 5.76 8.16 -21.49
C SER A 137 4.25 8.14 -21.33
N VAL A 138 3.54 8.92 -22.16
CA VAL A 138 2.06 8.95 -22.14
C VAL A 138 1.49 7.54 -22.30
N ASP A 139 2.12 6.71 -23.15
CA ASP A 139 1.73 5.31 -23.37
C ASP A 139 1.85 4.48 -22.09
N ARG A 140 2.88 4.72 -21.27
CA ARG A 140 3.07 4.02 -20.00
C ARG A 140 2.06 4.46 -18.96
N LEU A 141 1.80 5.74 -18.83
CA LEU A 141 0.77 6.29 -17.94
C LEU A 141 -0.62 5.78 -18.33
N GLU A 142 -0.94 5.76 -19.62
CA GLU A 142 -2.19 5.20 -20.12
C GLU A 142 -2.31 3.71 -19.82
N TRP A 143 -1.24 2.94 -20.03
CA TRP A 143 -1.19 1.51 -19.77
C TRP A 143 -1.39 1.20 -18.29
N GLU A 144 -0.69 1.89 -17.40
CA GLU A 144 -0.84 1.76 -15.94
C GLU A 144 -2.25 2.13 -15.48
N TYR A 145 -2.82 3.20 -16.02
CA TYR A 145 -4.19 3.62 -15.73
C TYR A 145 -5.23 2.57 -16.16
N ILE A 146 -5.10 2.04 -17.38
CA ILE A 146 -5.97 0.99 -17.91
C ILE A 146 -5.91 -0.27 -17.04
N HIS A 147 -4.70 -0.71 -16.65
CA HIS A 147 -4.52 -1.91 -15.83
C HIS A 147 -5.12 -1.73 -14.43
N ARG A 148 -5.01 -0.55 -13.85
CA ARG A 148 -5.63 -0.23 -12.57
C ARG A 148 -7.15 -0.37 -12.66
N ILE A 149 -7.81 0.31 -13.61
CA ILE A 149 -9.27 0.25 -13.77
C ILE A 149 -9.73 -1.18 -14.10
N LEU A 150 -8.93 -1.95 -14.83
CA LEU A 150 -9.22 -3.37 -15.12
C LEU A 150 -9.20 -4.22 -13.84
N ALA A 151 -8.19 -4.04 -13.00
CA ALA A 151 -8.08 -4.74 -11.71
C ALA A 151 -9.24 -4.38 -10.76
N GLU A 152 -9.60 -3.10 -10.65
CA GLU A 152 -10.73 -2.60 -9.87
C GLU A 152 -12.08 -3.21 -10.30
N ASN A 153 -12.17 -3.66 -11.54
CA ASN A 153 -13.38 -4.26 -12.10
C ASN A 153 -13.25 -5.79 -12.31
N ASN A 154 -12.50 -6.46 -11.44
CA ASN A 154 -12.31 -7.91 -11.45
C ASN A 154 -11.87 -8.46 -12.82
N ASN A 155 -11.01 -7.75 -13.52
CA ASN A 155 -10.53 -8.06 -14.87
C ASN A 155 -11.66 -8.14 -15.94
N ASN A 156 -12.79 -7.50 -15.69
CA ASN A 156 -13.91 -7.47 -16.62
C ASN A 156 -13.68 -6.45 -17.73
N ILE A 157 -13.18 -6.90 -18.87
CA ILE A 157 -12.85 -6.06 -20.03
C ILE A 157 -14.06 -5.22 -20.52
N SER A 158 -15.26 -5.77 -20.47
CA SER A 158 -16.45 -5.08 -20.97
C SER A 158 -16.89 -3.92 -20.07
N VAL A 159 -16.81 -4.12 -18.76
CA VAL A 159 -17.08 -3.09 -17.75
C VAL A 159 -15.99 -2.01 -17.80
N THR A 160 -14.74 -2.42 -17.81
CA THR A 160 -13.59 -1.51 -17.91
C THR A 160 -13.62 -0.64 -19.16
N ALA A 161 -13.94 -1.23 -20.32
CA ALA A 161 -14.05 -0.48 -21.57
C ALA A 161 -15.16 0.61 -21.49
N ARG A 162 -16.28 0.30 -20.84
CA ARG A 162 -17.37 1.26 -20.62
C ARG A 162 -16.96 2.40 -19.70
N ILE A 163 -16.28 2.08 -18.59
CA ILE A 163 -15.77 3.08 -17.62
C ILE A 163 -14.75 4.00 -18.28
N LEU A 164 -13.85 3.45 -19.10
CA LEU A 164 -12.82 4.21 -19.83
C LEU A 164 -13.36 4.90 -21.08
N ASN A 165 -14.65 4.78 -21.35
CA ASN A 165 -15.29 5.31 -22.57
C ASN A 165 -14.59 4.86 -23.86
N MET A 166 -14.18 3.59 -23.91
CA MET A 166 -13.46 2.95 -25.02
C MET A 166 -14.26 1.80 -25.61
N HIS A 167 -14.06 1.52 -26.90
CA HIS A 167 -14.55 0.27 -27.47
C HIS A 167 -13.77 -0.91 -26.90
N ARG A 168 -14.46 -2.02 -26.59
CA ARG A 168 -13.85 -3.25 -26.06
C ARG A 168 -12.63 -3.71 -26.87
N ARG A 169 -12.71 -3.63 -28.20
CA ARG A 169 -11.59 -4.01 -29.09
C ARG A 169 -10.38 -3.09 -28.94
N THR A 170 -10.62 -1.80 -28.71
CA THR A 170 -9.55 -0.82 -28.44
C THR A 170 -8.84 -1.13 -27.13
N LEU A 171 -9.60 -1.42 -26.08
CA LEU A 171 -9.06 -1.81 -24.78
C LEU A 171 -8.22 -3.08 -24.88
N GLN A 172 -8.72 -4.13 -25.53
CA GLN A 172 -7.96 -5.39 -25.75
C GLN A 172 -6.65 -5.15 -26.48
N ARG A 173 -6.63 -4.31 -27.53
CA ARG A 173 -5.40 -3.96 -28.25
C ARG A 173 -4.41 -3.20 -27.36
N LYS A 174 -4.90 -2.31 -26.49
CA LYS A 174 -4.03 -1.56 -25.55
C LYS A 174 -3.47 -2.47 -24.47
N LEU A 175 -4.24 -3.41 -23.93
CA LEU A 175 -3.79 -4.41 -22.97
C LEU A 175 -2.71 -5.36 -23.54
N ALA A 176 -2.81 -5.69 -24.85
CA ALA A 176 -1.85 -6.55 -25.52
C ALA A 176 -0.49 -5.85 -25.80
N LYS A 177 -0.45 -4.52 -25.79
CA LYS A 177 0.75 -3.72 -26.06
C LYS A 177 1.39 -3.28 -24.75
N LYS A 178 2.48 -3.94 -24.34
CA LYS A 178 3.28 -3.49 -23.21
C LYS A 178 4.12 -2.27 -23.66
N PRO A 179 4.02 -1.11 -23.01
CA PRO A 179 4.86 0.04 -23.32
C PRO A 179 6.31 -0.26 -22.94
N VAL A 180 7.22 0.25 -23.70
CA VAL A 180 8.68 0.19 -23.46
C VAL A 180 9.09 1.30 -22.52
#